data_507a5400bf09ee970aed9f2817c2cb0c
#
_entry.id   507a5400bf09ee970aed9f2817c2cb0c
#
_cell.length_a   1.000
_cell.length_b   1.000
_cell.length_c   1.000
_cell.angle_alpha   90.00
_cell.angle_beta   90.00
_cell.angle_gamma   90.00
#
_symmetry.space_group_name_H-M   'P 1'
#
loop_
_entity.id
_entity.type
_entity.pdbx_description
1 polymer ?
#
loop_
_entity_poly.entity_id
_entity_poly.type
_entity_poly.pdbx_seq_one_letter_code
_entity_poly.pdbx_strand_id
1 'polypeptide(L)'
;MLKSMYHMPSFPILQIADCMARREAGYGLNECNARDEVKKARIPILFIHGDADTFVPCSMVYQLYGACASGKELLVISGASHAEAYYKDTKSYEDAVTALIGRTIEPVLERGAEPLGDRQEGPDSRDKKGE
;
A
#
# COMPACT_ATOMS: atom_id res chain seq x y z
N MET A 1 -0.69 -6.82 22.92
CA MET A 1 0.66 -6.56 22.42
C MET A 1 1.46 -5.64 23.35
N LEU A 2 1.08 -4.38 23.59
CA LEU A 2 1.74 -3.46 24.54
C LEU A 2 1.89 -4.05 25.98
N LYS A 3 0.91 -4.81 26.45
CA LYS A 3 0.90 -5.42 27.79
C LYS A 3 1.97 -6.52 27.97
N SER A 4 2.36 -7.21 26.91
CA SER A 4 3.39 -8.25 26.95
C SER A 4 4.82 -7.69 26.89
N MET A 5 5.01 -6.56 26.22
CA MET A 5 6.34 -6.01 25.96
C MET A 5 6.83 -5.05 27.07
N TYR A 6 5.91 -4.32 27.73
CA TYR A 6 6.28 -3.30 28.71
C TYR A 6 5.66 -3.46 30.09
N HIS A 7 4.91 -4.53 30.37
CA HIS A 7 4.20 -4.77 31.65
C HIS A 7 3.32 -3.58 32.09
N MET A 8 2.89 -2.71 31.14
CA MET A 8 2.08 -1.53 31.44
C MET A 8 0.61 -1.79 31.15
N PRO A 9 -0.30 -1.27 31.98
CA PRO A 9 -1.73 -1.34 31.68
C PRO A 9 -2.05 -0.54 30.41
N SER A 10 -2.79 -1.16 29.50
CA SER A 10 -3.22 -0.50 28.25
C SER A 10 -4.14 0.71 28.49
N PHE A 11 -4.79 0.77 29.63
CA PHE A 11 -5.57 1.92 30.11
C PHE A 11 -4.76 2.69 31.18
N PRO A 12 -4.62 4.04 31.15
CA PRO A 12 -5.21 5.01 30.18
C PRO A 12 -4.32 5.33 28.96
N ILE A 13 -3.17 4.64 28.79
CA ILE A 13 -2.15 5.01 27.78
C ILE A 13 -2.72 4.99 26.36
N LEU A 14 -3.50 3.96 26.02
CA LEU A 14 -4.11 3.86 24.68
C LEU A 14 -5.12 4.96 24.42
N GLN A 15 -5.87 5.43 25.44
CA GLN A 15 -6.81 6.53 25.27
C GLN A 15 -6.08 7.85 25.05
N ILE A 16 -4.98 8.08 25.77
CA ILE A 16 -4.14 9.26 25.57
C ILE A 16 -3.54 9.25 24.17
N ALA A 17 -3.01 8.11 23.74
CA ALA A 17 -2.45 7.94 22.40
C ALA A 17 -3.52 8.13 21.31
N ASP A 18 -4.74 7.60 21.48
CA ASP A 18 -5.85 7.80 20.55
C ASP A 18 -6.27 9.27 20.48
N CYS A 19 -6.35 9.95 21.62
CA CYS A 19 -6.65 11.40 21.67
C CYS A 19 -5.58 12.23 20.97
N MET A 20 -4.30 11.91 21.18
CA MET A 20 -3.20 12.58 20.49
C MET A 20 -3.22 12.32 18.98
N ALA A 21 -3.45 11.07 18.56
CA ALA A 21 -3.57 10.71 17.16
C ALA A 21 -4.71 11.48 16.47
N ARG A 22 -5.90 11.57 17.08
CA ARG A 22 -7.02 12.34 16.56
C ARG A 22 -6.70 13.82 16.41
N ARG A 23 -5.96 14.37 17.38
CA ARG A 23 -5.58 15.79 17.36
C ARG A 23 -4.54 16.11 16.30
N GLU A 24 -3.51 15.27 16.14
CA GLU A 24 -2.37 15.52 15.26
C GLU A 24 -2.59 14.99 13.83
N ALA A 25 -3.18 13.81 13.70
CA ALA A 25 -3.35 13.12 12.42
C ALA A 25 -4.80 13.17 11.89
N GLY A 26 -5.77 13.58 12.71
CA GLY A 26 -7.18 13.68 12.32
C GLY A 26 -7.93 12.35 12.36
N TYR A 27 -7.33 11.27 12.81
CA TYR A 27 -7.97 9.95 12.95
C TYR A 27 -7.51 9.23 14.21
N GLY A 28 -8.36 8.35 14.75
CA GLY A 28 -8.06 7.56 15.94
C GLY A 28 -7.44 6.19 15.62
N LEU A 29 -6.80 5.59 16.63
CA LEU A 29 -6.14 4.29 16.51
C LEU A 29 -7.08 3.16 16.04
N ASN A 30 -8.35 3.24 16.39
CA ASN A 30 -9.36 2.26 15.99
C ASN A 30 -9.91 2.48 14.57
N GLU A 31 -9.66 3.64 13.97
CA GLU A 31 -10.10 3.97 12.62
C GLU A 31 -9.14 3.45 11.56
N CYS A 32 -7.89 3.14 11.93
CA CYS A 32 -6.87 2.57 11.08
C CYS A 32 -6.79 1.04 11.24
N ASN A 33 -7.80 0.32 10.77
CA ASN A 33 -7.79 -1.13 10.76
C ASN A 33 -7.36 -1.63 9.37
N ALA A 34 -6.12 -2.10 9.26
CA ALA A 34 -5.56 -2.59 8.00
C ALA A 34 -6.44 -3.67 7.33
N ARG A 35 -7.09 -4.54 8.13
CA ARG A 35 -7.97 -5.59 7.61
C ARG A 35 -9.24 -5.01 6.96
N ASP A 36 -9.78 -3.92 7.48
CA ASP A 36 -10.96 -3.29 6.89
C ASP A 36 -10.59 -2.43 5.68
N GLU A 37 -9.39 -1.87 5.67
CA GLU A 37 -8.90 -1.11 4.52
C GLU A 37 -8.57 -2.00 3.32
N VAL A 38 -7.94 -3.17 3.50
CA VAL A 38 -7.67 -4.09 2.38
C VAL A 38 -8.94 -4.67 1.76
N LYS A 39 -10.06 -4.71 2.47
CA LYS A 39 -11.38 -5.07 1.90
C LYS A 39 -11.89 -4.04 0.88
N LYS A 40 -11.44 -2.81 0.97
CA LYS A 40 -11.81 -1.71 0.08
C LYS A 40 -10.82 -1.53 -1.07
N ALA A 41 -9.73 -2.32 -1.09
CA ALA A 41 -8.67 -2.20 -2.06
C ALA A 41 -9.19 -2.38 -3.50
N ARG A 42 -8.73 -1.50 -4.40
CA ARG A 42 -9.06 -1.50 -5.83
C ARG A 42 -7.83 -1.66 -6.72
N ILE A 43 -6.64 -1.56 -6.13
CA ILE A 43 -5.36 -1.74 -6.80
C ILE A 43 -4.72 -3.04 -6.32
N PRO A 44 -3.91 -3.71 -7.13
CA PRO A 44 -3.18 -4.90 -6.72
C PRO A 44 -2.28 -4.64 -5.51
N ILE A 45 -2.23 -5.60 -4.59
CA ILE A 45 -1.42 -5.53 -3.37
C ILE A 45 -0.50 -6.73 -3.29
N LEU A 46 0.79 -6.48 -3.06
CA LEU A 46 1.77 -7.49 -2.68
C LEU A 46 1.98 -7.44 -1.16
N PHE A 47 1.70 -8.55 -0.49
CA PHE A 47 1.97 -8.74 0.92
C PHE A 47 3.31 -9.44 1.08
N ILE A 48 4.23 -8.87 1.87
CA ILE A 48 5.52 -9.49 2.19
C ILE A 48 5.65 -9.60 3.71
N HIS A 49 6.03 -10.79 4.20
CA HIS A 49 6.16 -11.03 5.63
C HIS A 49 7.26 -12.05 5.94
N GLY A 50 7.87 -11.97 7.13
CA GLY A 50 8.80 -12.97 7.63
C GLY A 50 8.09 -14.02 8.47
N ASP A 51 8.39 -15.30 8.29
CA ASP A 51 7.77 -16.38 9.07
C ASP A 51 8.29 -16.46 10.50
N ALA A 52 9.48 -15.89 10.79
CA ALA A 52 10.08 -15.81 12.12
C ALA A 52 9.76 -14.48 12.84
N ASP A 53 8.81 -13.68 12.34
CA ASP A 53 8.38 -12.44 12.99
C ASP A 53 7.62 -12.74 14.29
N THR A 54 8.27 -12.45 15.41
CA THR A 54 7.69 -12.61 16.74
C THR A 54 6.96 -11.35 17.23
N PHE A 55 7.15 -10.22 16.56
CA PHE A 55 6.51 -8.95 16.91
C PHE A 55 5.12 -8.85 16.25
N VAL A 56 5.02 -9.13 14.95
CA VAL A 56 3.77 -9.26 14.22
C VAL A 56 3.64 -10.70 13.73
N PRO A 57 2.80 -11.53 14.35
CA PRO A 57 2.70 -12.94 13.97
C PRO A 57 2.35 -13.13 12.49
N CYS A 58 3.04 -14.06 11.82
CA CYS A 58 2.85 -14.35 10.40
C CYS A 58 1.39 -14.70 10.05
N SER A 59 0.61 -15.24 11.01
CA SER A 59 -0.82 -15.49 10.82
C SER A 59 -1.64 -14.23 10.46
N MET A 60 -1.15 -13.05 10.84
CA MET A 60 -1.83 -11.78 10.52
C MET A 60 -1.74 -11.43 9.04
N VAL A 61 -0.64 -11.72 8.36
CA VAL A 61 -0.53 -11.47 6.92
C VAL A 61 -1.50 -12.34 6.13
N TYR A 62 -1.70 -13.60 6.55
CA TYR A 62 -2.70 -14.47 5.92
C TYR A 62 -4.13 -13.95 6.10
N GLN A 63 -4.43 -13.32 7.25
CA GLN A 63 -5.74 -12.70 7.49
C GLN A 63 -5.95 -11.47 6.57
N LEU A 64 -4.91 -10.63 6.40
CA LEU A 64 -4.96 -9.49 5.49
C LEU A 64 -5.10 -9.95 4.04
N TYR A 65 -4.29 -10.92 3.64
CA TYR A 65 -4.35 -11.52 2.31
C TYR A 65 -5.75 -12.09 2.03
N GLY A 66 -6.31 -12.86 2.98
CA GLY A 66 -7.67 -13.42 2.84
C GLY A 66 -8.76 -12.35 2.74
N ALA A 67 -8.61 -11.21 3.44
CA ALA A 67 -9.58 -10.12 3.46
C ALA A 67 -9.47 -9.18 2.25
N CYS A 68 -8.33 -9.15 1.57
CA CYS A 68 -8.08 -8.23 0.46
C CYS A 68 -9.03 -8.50 -0.72
N ALA A 69 -9.70 -7.45 -1.20
CA ALA A 69 -10.71 -7.53 -2.26
C ALA A 69 -10.13 -7.42 -3.67
N SER A 70 -8.93 -6.87 -3.82
CA SER A 70 -8.28 -6.67 -5.13
C SER A 70 -7.39 -7.85 -5.53
N GLY A 71 -6.76 -7.76 -6.72
CA GLY A 71 -5.65 -8.64 -7.11
C GLY A 71 -4.58 -8.63 -6.01
N LYS A 72 -4.08 -9.80 -5.64
CA LYS A 72 -3.20 -9.92 -4.47
C LYS A 72 -2.16 -11.02 -4.64
N GLU A 73 -1.00 -10.77 -4.06
CA GLU A 73 0.10 -11.72 -3.99
C GLU A 73 0.66 -11.76 -2.57
N LEU A 74 1.27 -12.87 -2.21
CA LEU A 74 1.86 -13.08 -0.90
C LEU A 74 3.24 -13.69 -1.05
N LEU A 75 4.24 -13.04 -0.47
CA LEU A 75 5.61 -13.55 -0.33
C LEU A 75 5.91 -13.71 1.15
N VAL A 76 6.19 -14.93 1.58
CA VAL A 76 6.65 -15.21 2.94
C VAL A 76 8.13 -15.56 2.89
N ILE A 77 8.97 -14.79 3.59
CA ILE A 77 10.42 -14.99 3.63
C ILE A 77 10.77 -15.83 4.85
N SER A 78 11.37 -17.00 4.58
CA SER A 78 11.72 -17.93 5.65
C SER A 78 12.86 -17.42 6.53
N GLY A 79 12.69 -17.52 7.84
CA GLY A 79 13.65 -17.09 8.86
C GLY A 79 13.82 -15.58 8.97
N ALA A 80 12.99 -14.77 8.32
CA ALA A 80 13.00 -13.32 8.48
C ALA A 80 12.20 -12.91 9.71
N SER A 81 12.80 -12.08 10.56
CA SER A 81 12.15 -11.43 11.70
C SER A 81 11.39 -10.17 11.25
N HIS A 82 10.95 -9.36 12.24
CA HIS A 82 10.22 -8.13 11.97
C HIS A 82 11.05 -7.14 11.15
N ALA A 83 10.49 -6.69 10.01
CA ALA A 83 11.12 -5.76 9.06
C ALA A 83 12.44 -6.25 8.42
N GLU A 84 12.76 -7.53 8.50
CA GLU A 84 14.00 -8.09 7.95
C GLU A 84 13.84 -8.77 6.57
N ALA A 85 12.63 -8.86 6.05
CA ALA A 85 12.33 -9.59 4.81
C ALA A 85 13.25 -9.23 3.64
N TYR A 86 13.51 -7.93 3.41
CA TYR A 86 14.41 -7.44 2.37
C TYR A 86 15.85 -7.94 2.57
N TYR A 87 16.39 -7.82 3.76
CA TYR A 87 17.77 -8.20 4.05
C TYR A 87 17.98 -9.71 4.07
N LYS A 88 16.95 -10.48 4.40
CA LYS A 88 17.03 -11.93 4.51
C LYS A 88 17.04 -12.61 3.16
N ASP A 89 16.22 -12.15 2.24
CA ASP A 89 16.18 -12.62 0.85
C ASP A 89 15.86 -11.47 -0.10
N THR A 90 16.89 -10.66 -0.37
CA THR A 90 16.81 -9.49 -1.25
C THR A 90 16.32 -9.86 -2.64
N LYS A 91 16.80 -11.01 -3.18
CA LYS A 91 16.45 -11.42 -4.53
C LYS A 91 14.96 -11.72 -4.67
N SER A 92 14.41 -12.57 -3.81
CA SER A 92 12.97 -12.89 -3.84
C SER A 92 12.10 -11.66 -3.61
N TYR A 93 12.55 -10.76 -2.73
CA TYR A 93 11.86 -9.51 -2.47
C TYR A 93 11.81 -8.62 -3.73
N GLU A 94 12.96 -8.37 -4.37
CA GLU A 94 13.06 -7.53 -5.56
C GLU A 94 12.35 -8.15 -6.76
N ASP A 95 12.46 -9.46 -6.96
CA ASP A 95 11.76 -10.18 -8.02
C ASP A 95 10.23 -10.02 -7.88
N ALA A 96 9.69 -10.17 -6.67
CA ALA A 96 8.26 -10.02 -6.41
C ALA A 96 7.76 -8.58 -6.64
N VAL A 97 8.53 -7.58 -6.17
CA VAL A 97 8.19 -6.17 -6.37
C VAL A 97 8.25 -5.80 -7.85
N THR A 98 9.30 -6.22 -8.56
CA THR A 98 9.48 -5.96 -10.00
C THR A 98 8.35 -6.61 -10.80
N ALA A 99 7.98 -7.84 -10.48
CA ALA A 99 6.88 -8.54 -11.14
C ALA A 99 5.53 -7.82 -10.92
N LEU A 100 5.26 -7.27 -9.73
CA LEU A 100 4.06 -6.47 -9.47
C LEU A 100 4.05 -5.19 -10.31
N ILE A 101 5.18 -4.48 -10.36
CA ILE A 101 5.35 -3.24 -11.14
C ILE A 101 5.09 -3.51 -12.63
N GLY A 102 5.75 -4.52 -13.20
CA GLY A 102 5.61 -4.87 -14.62
C GLY A 102 4.16 -5.18 -15.01
N ARG A 103 3.43 -5.90 -14.16
CA ARG A 103 2.01 -6.23 -14.45
C ARG A 103 1.03 -5.08 -14.26
N THR A 104 1.36 -4.11 -13.39
CA THR A 104 0.42 -3.05 -13.00
C THR A 104 0.68 -1.73 -13.68
N ILE A 105 1.94 -1.35 -13.83
CA ILE A 105 2.34 0.00 -14.26
C ILE A 105 2.68 0.03 -15.74
N GLU A 106 3.44 -0.95 -16.25
CA GLU A 106 3.84 -0.99 -17.67
C GLU A 106 2.65 -0.92 -18.64
N PRO A 107 1.56 -1.69 -18.46
CA PRO A 107 0.39 -1.58 -19.36
C PRO A 107 -0.32 -0.23 -19.31
N VAL A 108 -0.14 0.53 -18.22
CA VAL A 108 -0.70 1.89 -18.10
C VAL A 108 0.17 2.90 -18.83
N LEU A 109 1.49 2.74 -18.73
CA LEU A 109 2.45 3.60 -19.43
C LEU A 109 2.36 3.41 -20.95
N GLU A 110 2.24 2.17 -21.42
CA GLU A 110 2.06 1.87 -22.85
C GLU A 110 0.77 2.48 -23.41
N ARG A 111 -0.34 2.44 -22.66
CA ARG A 111 -1.61 3.09 -23.08
C ARG A 111 -1.56 4.60 -23.01
N GLY A 112 -0.72 5.18 -22.14
CA GLY A 112 -0.50 6.63 -22.04
C GLY A 112 0.50 7.18 -23.06
N ALA A 113 1.23 6.31 -23.74
CA ALA A 113 2.21 6.67 -24.77
C ALA A 113 1.62 6.80 -26.18
N GLU A 114 0.30 6.79 -26.35
CA GLU A 114 -0.30 7.15 -27.63
C GLU A 114 0.15 8.58 -28.00
N PRO A 115 0.73 8.80 -29.18
CA PRO A 115 1.14 10.14 -29.59
C PRO A 115 -0.10 11.03 -29.57
N LEU A 116 0.01 12.18 -28.90
CA LEU A 116 -0.98 13.27 -29.01
C LEU A 116 -1.16 13.54 -30.50
N GLY A 117 -2.20 12.96 -31.06
CA GLY A 117 -2.57 13.17 -32.45
C GLY A 117 -2.60 14.65 -32.72
N ASP A 118 -1.93 15.01 -33.81
CA ASP A 118 -1.83 16.30 -34.41
C ASP A 118 -3.12 17.12 -34.19
N ARG A 119 -3.03 18.09 -33.26
CA ARG A 119 -4.13 19.05 -33.11
C ARG A 119 -4.10 19.88 -34.39
N GLN A 120 -4.93 19.53 -35.34
CA GLN A 120 -5.22 20.40 -36.48
C GLN A 120 -5.59 21.77 -35.90
N GLU A 121 -4.67 22.72 -36.08
CA GLU A 121 -4.95 24.14 -35.86
C GLU A 121 -6.15 24.50 -36.74
N GLY A 122 -7.30 24.75 -36.11
CA GLY A 122 -8.46 25.29 -36.77
C GLY A 122 -8.13 26.66 -37.39
N PRO A 123 -8.73 27.03 -38.54
CA PRO A 123 -8.40 28.26 -39.23
C PRO A 123 -8.63 29.48 -38.32
N ASP A 124 -7.59 30.32 -38.22
CA ASP A 124 -7.60 31.60 -37.52
C ASP A 124 -8.70 32.52 -38.08
N SER A 125 -9.74 32.72 -37.27
CA SER A 125 -10.87 33.60 -37.60
C SER A 125 -10.57 35.07 -37.28
N ARG A 126 -9.36 35.56 -37.67
CA ARG A 126 -8.98 36.97 -37.57
C ARG A 126 -8.87 37.61 -38.96
N ASP A 127 -9.94 37.65 -39.71
CA ASP A 127 -10.08 38.62 -40.81
C ASP A 127 -11.54 38.80 -41.18
N LYS A 128 -12.21 39.67 -40.47
CA LYS A 128 -13.38 40.44 -40.95
C LYS A 128 -13.58 41.66 -40.05
N LYS A 129 -12.77 42.71 -40.26
CA LYS A 129 -13.17 44.11 -40.04
C LYS A 129 -12.58 44.92 -41.17
N GLY A 130 -13.46 45.37 -42.04
CA GLY A 130 -13.14 46.30 -43.10
C GLY A 130 -14.28 46.37 -44.13
N GLU A 131 -15.28 47.11 -43.86
CA GLU A 131 -16.01 48.07 -44.65
C GLU A 131 -17.34 48.43 -43.99
#